data_9ba270f9d9bed635f57cb67f016da010
#
_entry.id   9ba270f9d9bed635f57cb67f016da010
#
_cell.length_a   1.000
_cell.length_b   1.000
_cell.length_c   1.000
_cell.angle_alpha   90.00
_cell.angle_beta   90.00
_cell.angle_gamma   90.00
#
_symmetry.space_group_name_H-M   'P 1'
#
loop_
_entity.id
_entity.type
_entity.pdbx_description
1 polymer ?
#
loop_
_entity_poly.entity_id
_entity_poly.type
_entity_poly.pdbx_seq_one_letter_code
_entity_poly.pdbx_strand_id
1 'polypeptide(L)'
;MLPRHGRYDFSPITTRPDYNWPGGKRLAFCIVTNLEVYAYRKGFGWDPAKTGEPQNQRNYAWRDYGNRVGIWRLFDLFDQLGLPAAHNINSLLYDDHPQIFERIRARKDELVGHGRTNSERQGDLWEIDERRLIDDVTDTIRRMEGAPPAGWMGPAASESNLTPDLLKEAGYRYVMDWPADDQPFWLKTRSGPLLSVPYPAELNDSASIIHRKDNGRDFASMIVDQFDEMIELSTAQPLVMTISLHAFVIGQPHRLRHLRQALQHCVQHPEAGRVWWTTPSAIADFCYAQPPGIIPGEGPSSDPRQR
;
A
#
# COMPACT_ATOMS: atom_id res chain seq x y z
N MET A 1 -6.60 32.86 -8.38
CA MET A 1 -5.58 31.83 -8.01
C MET A 1 -6.35 30.54 -7.76
N LEU A 2 -5.87 29.42 -8.27
CA LEU A 2 -6.55 28.12 -8.03
C LEU A 2 -6.37 27.68 -6.56
N PRO A 3 -7.38 27.07 -5.92
CA PRO A 3 -7.23 26.44 -4.62
C PRO A 3 -6.12 25.37 -4.67
N ARG A 4 -5.35 25.25 -3.59
CA ARG A 4 -4.29 24.25 -3.46
C ARG A 4 -4.53 23.41 -2.19
N HIS A 5 -4.10 22.16 -2.19
CA HIS A 5 -4.22 21.27 -1.04
C HIS A 5 -3.27 21.64 0.11
N GLY A 6 -2.15 22.34 -0.15
CA GLY A 6 -1.19 22.82 0.87
C GLY A 6 -0.36 21.74 1.55
N ARG A 7 -0.42 20.46 1.10
CA ARG A 7 0.25 19.34 1.75
C ARG A 7 1.72 19.16 1.35
N TYR A 8 2.06 19.49 0.12
CA TYR A 8 3.43 19.48 -0.40
C TYR A 8 3.63 20.51 -1.50
N ASP A 9 4.87 20.91 -1.73
CA ASP A 9 5.25 21.82 -2.79
C ASP A 9 5.70 21.04 -4.02
N PHE A 10 5.61 21.66 -5.19
CA PHE A 10 6.12 21.09 -6.43
C PHE A 10 7.64 20.89 -6.35
N SER A 11 8.08 19.68 -6.62
CA SER A 11 9.48 19.29 -6.66
C SER A 11 9.70 18.32 -7.82
N PRO A 12 10.25 18.78 -8.96
CA PRO A 12 10.50 17.88 -10.09
C PRO A 12 11.60 16.89 -9.76
N ILE A 13 11.42 15.62 -10.11
CA ILE A 13 12.35 14.54 -9.78
C ILE A 13 13.78 14.80 -10.29
N THR A 14 13.90 15.49 -11.42
CA THR A 14 15.18 15.81 -12.08
C THR A 14 16.09 16.76 -11.31
N THR A 15 15.60 17.45 -10.31
CA THR A 15 16.36 18.43 -9.50
C THR A 15 16.59 17.97 -8.07
N ARG A 16 16.16 16.77 -7.72
CA ARG A 16 16.29 16.24 -6.36
C ARG A 16 17.69 15.69 -6.10
N PRO A 17 18.14 15.68 -4.84
CA PRO A 17 19.36 15.01 -4.45
C PRO A 17 19.34 13.52 -4.84
N ASP A 18 20.47 13.01 -5.29
CA ASP A 18 20.66 11.59 -5.50
C ASP A 18 21.05 10.89 -4.19
N TYR A 19 20.58 9.67 -4.01
CA TYR A 19 20.93 8.81 -2.88
C TYR A 19 20.85 7.34 -3.29
N ASN A 20 21.27 6.44 -2.42
CA ASN A 20 21.10 5.01 -2.62
C ASN A 20 20.23 4.40 -1.51
N TRP A 21 19.38 3.48 -1.86
CA TRP A 21 18.73 2.60 -0.90
C TRP A 21 19.76 1.72 -0.16
N PRO A 22 19.39 1.07 0.97
CA PRO A 22 20.29 0.18 1.70
C PRO A 22 21.03 -0.80 0.79
N GLY A 23 22.33 -1.00 1.07
CA GLY A 23 23.19 -1.87 0.24
C GLY A 23 23.51 -1.34 -1.14
N GLY A 24 23.41 -0.03 -1.37
CA GLY A 24 23.70 0.58 -2.68
C GLY A 24 22.65 0.31 -3.75
N LYS A 25 21.44 -0.11 -3.35
CA LYS A 25 20.35 -0.41 -4.28
C LYS A 25 19.76 0.86 -4.89
N ARG A 26 19.13 0.73 -6.05
CA ARG A 26 18.56 1.87 -6.79
C ARG A 26 17.05 1.81 -6.93
N LEU A 27 16.45 0.62 -6.95
CA LEU A 27 15.00 0.41 -7.02
C LEU A 27 14.53 -0.31 -5.75
N ALA A 28 13.70 0.33 -4.94
CA ALA A 28 12.96 -0.32 -3.88
C ALA A 28 11.69 -0.95 -4.47
N PHE A 29 11.47 -2.24 -4.22
CA PHE A 29 10.29 -2.96 -4.76
C PHE A 29 9.44 -3.47 -3.62
N CYS A 30 8.17 -3.03 -3.57
CA CYS A 30 7.18 -3.41 -2.57
C CYS A 30 6.02 -4.19 -3.19
N ILE A 31 5.62 -5.29 -2.54
CA ILE A 31 4.37 -5.99 -2.83
C ILE A 31 3.40 -5.65 -1.70
N VAL A 32 2.26 -5.07 -2.05
CA VAL A 32 1.22 -4.73 -1.08
C VAL A 32 -0.06 -5.48 -1.44
N THR A 33 -0.59 -6.28 -0.50
CA THR A 33 -1.88 -6.94 -0.68
C THR A 33 -2.96 -6.22 0.11
N ASN A 34 -4.18 -6.25 -0.39
CA ASN A 34 -5.36 -5.71 0.28
C ASN A 34 -6.18 -6.88 0.82
N LEU A 35 -6.28 -6.96 2.15
CA LEU A 35 -7.04 -7.97 2.89
C LEU A 35 -8.27 -7.29 3.49
N GLU A 36 -9.37 -7.46 2.81
CA GLU A 36 -10.56 -6.67 3.02
C GLU A 36 -11.72 -7.52 3.54
N VAL A 37 -12.51 -6.90 4.42
CA VAL A 37 -13.83 -7.39 4.82
C VAL A 37 -14.90 -6.35 4.48
N TYR A 38 -16.08 -6.85 4.19
CA TYR A 38 -17.23 -6.03 3.83
C TYR A 38 -18.43 -6.40 4.69
N ALA A 39 -19.17 -5.41 5.18
CA ALA A 39 -20.43 -5.67 5.85
C ALA A 39 -21.42 -6.28 4.85
N TYR A 40 -22.08 -7.39 5.23
CA TYR A 40 -23.04 -8.06 4.36
C TYR A 40 -24.14 -7.10 3.90
N ARG A 41 -24.37 -7.00 2.60
CA ARG A 41 -25.30 -6.09 1.93
C ARG A 41 -24.99 -4.59 2.07
N LYS A 42 -23.82 -4.21 2.56
CA LYS A 42 -23.42 -2.81 2.75
C LYS A 42 -22.03 -2.53 2.15
N GLY A 43 -21.65 -3.11 1.09
CA GLY A 43 -20.40 -2.81 0.41
C GLY A 43 -20.65 -2.13 -0.93
N PHE A 44 -19.56 -1.67 -1.55
CA PHE A 44 -19.63 -1.21 -2.94
C PHE A 44 -20.01 -2.39 -3.83
N GLY A 45 -21.03 -2.19 -4.63
CA GLY A 45 -21.60 -3.19 -5.51
C GLY A 45 -20.74 -3.54 -6.70
N TRP A 46 -19.57 -4.09 -6.45
CA TRP A 46 -18.66 -4.55 -7.47
C TRP A 46 -18.83 -6.04 -7.71
N ASP A 47 -19.58 -6.38 -8.73
CA ASP A 47 -19.69 -7.72 -9.32
C ASP A 47 -19.06 -7.64 -10.72
N PRO A 48 -18.13 -8.53 -11.13
CA PRO A 48 -17.55 -8.52 -12.47
C PRO A 48 -18.59 -8.59 -13.59
N ALA A 49 -19.75 -9.18 -13.30
CA ALA A 49 -20.84 -9.29 -14.25
C ALA A 49 -21.86 -8.14 -14.17
N LYS A 50 -21.90 -7.42 -13.04
CA LYS A 50 -22.92 -6.40 -12.76
C LYS A 50 -22.34 -5.23 -11.98
N THR A 51 -21.62 -4.37 -12.68
CA THR A 51 -21.01 -3.16 -12.08
C THR A 51 -22.08 -2.12 -11.78
N GLY A 52 -21.98 -1.47 -10.61
CA GLY A 52 -22.87 -0.39 -10.20
C GLY A 52 -24.11 -0.83 -9.41
N GLU A 53 -24.37 -2.12 -9.25
CA GLU A 53 -25.43 -2.60 -8.38
C GLU A 53 -25.00 -2.62 -6.90
N PRO A 54 -25.94 -2.52 -5.94
CA PRO A 54 -25.65 -2.74 -4.53
C PRO A 54 -25.05 -4.13 -4.29
N GLN A 55 -24.23 -4.26 -3.26
CA GLN A 55 -23.66 -5.55 -2.88
C GLN A 55 -24.78 -6.58 -2.62
N ASN A 56 -24.68 -7.72 -3.29
CA ASN A 56 -25.52 -8.88 -3.07
C ASN A 56 -24.66 -10.05 -2.51
N GLN A 57 -25.30 -11.20 -2.23
CA GLN A 57 -24.60 -12.37 -1.69
C GLN A 57 -23.48 -12.89 -2.61
N ARG A 58 -23.65 -12.78 -3.94
CA ARG A 58 -22.65 -13.23 -4.91
C ARG A 58 -21.40 -12.33 -4.86
N ASN A 59 -21.60 -11.02 -4.82
CA ASN A 59 -20.51 -10.05 -4.70
C ASN A 59 -19.77 -10.21 -3.36
N TYR A 60 -20.52 -10.36 -2.27
CA TYR A 60 -19.94 -10.64 -0.96
C TYR A 60 -19.09 -11.92 -0.96
N ALA A 61 -19.65 -13.02 -1.44
CA ALA A 61 -18.97 -14.31 -1.50
C ALA A 61 -17.73 -14.29 -2.40
N TRP A 62 -17.75 -13.52 -3.50
CA TRP A 62 -16.59 -13.34 -4.36
C TRP A 62 -15.45 -12.61 -3.64
N ARG A 63 -15.75 -11.61 -2.84
CA ARG A 63 -14.74 -10.92 -2.03
C ARG A 63 -14.20 -11.80 -0.91
N ASP A 64 -15.09 -12.56 -0.25
CA ASP A 64 -14.72 -13.54 0.77
C ASP A 64 -13.81 -14.67 0.23
N TYR A 65 -13.91 -15.00 -1.06
CA TYR A 65 -12.96 -15.90 -1.74
C TYR A 65 -11.50 -15.44 -1.56
N GLY A 66 -11.24 -14.12 -1.50
CA GLY A 66 -9.92 -13.58 -1.26
C GLY A 66 -9.33 -14.09 0.05
N ASN A 67 -10.09 -13.98 1.14
CA ASN A 67 -9.67 -14.39 2.47
C ASN A 67 -9.65 -15.91 2.64
N ARG A 68 -10.57 -16.62 1.98
CA ARG A 68 -10.70 -18.10 2.08
C ARG A 68 -9.67 -18.85 1.23
N VAL A 69 -9.30 -18.31 0.08
CA VAL A 69 -8.52 -19.04 -0.93
C VAL A 69 -7.39 -18.20 -1.53
N GLY A 70 -7.71 -16.98 -1.97
CA GLY A 70 -6.79 -16.16 -2.78
C GLY A 70 -5.49 -15.80 -2.07
N ILE A 71 -5.59 -15.35 -0.81
CA ILE A 71 -4.42 -14.93 -0.04
C ILE A 71 -3.44 -16.08 0.24
N TRP A 72 -3.96 -17.30 0.46
CA TRP A 72 -3.13 -18.48 0.71
C TRP A 72 -2.23 -18.80 -0.48
N ARG A 73 -2.76 -18.65 -1.69
CA ARG A 73 -1.98 -18.81 -2.92
C ARG A 73 -0.95 -17.70 -3.12
N LEU A 74 -1.26 -16.48 -2.68
CA LEU A 74 -0.29 -15.38 -2.72
C LEU A 74 0.84 -15.62 -1.72
N PHE A 75 0.55 -16.03 -0.49
CA PHE A 75 1.57 -16.41 0.47
C PHE A 75 2.51 -17.49 -0.08
N ASP A 76 1.95 -18.56 -0.66
CA ASP A 76 2.76 -19.63 -1.26
C ASP A 76 3.62 -19.11 -2.42
N LEU A 77 3.10 -18.21 -3.24
CA LEU A 77 3.86 -17.59 -4.32
C LEU A 77 5.01 -16.73 -3.79
N PHE A 78 4.74 -15.91 -2.79
CA PHE A 78 5.77 -15.05 -2.19
C PHE A 78 6.85 -15.88 -1.49
N ASP A 79 6.49 -16.98 -0.81
CA ASP A 79 7.46 -17.90 -0.21
C ASP A 79 8.35 -18.57 -1.26
N GLN A 80 7.75 -19.05 -2.36
CA GLN A 80 8.48 -19.68 -3.46
C GLN A 80 9.51 -18.75 -4.09
N LEU A 81 9.25 -17.46 -4.09
CA LEU A 81 10.13 -16.44 -4.69
C LEU A 81 11.01 -15.70 -3.66
N GLY A 82 10.82 -15.97 -2.36
CA GLY A 82 11.55 -15.29 -1.28
C GLY A 82 11.22 -13.80 -1.17
N LEU A 83 10.01 -13.40 -1.53
CA LEU A 83 9.60 -12.00 -1.57
C LEU A 83 8.90 -11.58 -0.27
N PRO A 84 9.32 -10.47 0.37
CA PRO A 84 8.57 -9.86 1.46
C PRO A 84 7.27 -9.22 0.93
N ALA A 85 6.30 -9.04 1.82
CA ALA A 85 5.04 -8.37 1.49
C ALA A 85 4.59 -7.45 2.63
N ALA A 86 3.74 -6.50 2.30
CA ALA A 86 2.94 -5.74 3.25
C ALA A 86 1.46 -6.00 2.98
N HIS A 87 0.65 -5.91 4.02
CA HIS A 87 -0.78 -6.20 3.95
C HIS A 87 -1.58 -5.04 4.50
N ASN A 88 -2.33 -4.36 3.64
CA ASN A 88 -3.37 -3.42 4.05
C ASN A 88 -4.52 -4.24 4.64
N ILE A 89 -4.76 -4.11 5.94
CA ILE A 89 -5.73 -4.93 6.66
C ILE A 89 -6.88 -4.09 7.23
N ASN A 90 -8.10 -4.51 7.00
CA ASN A 90 -9.21 -4.02 7.80
C ASN A 90 -9.14 -4.64 9.21
N SER A 91 -9.31 -3.82 10.27
CA SER A 91 -9.17 -4.31 11.64
C SER A 91 -10.22 -5.35 12.05
N LEU A 92 -11.41 -5.34 11.43
CA LEU A 92 -12.44 -6.37 11.67
C LEU A 92 -12.07 -7.75 11.09
N LEU A 93 -11.01 -7.85 10.29
CA LEU A 93 -10.51 -9.14 9.81
C LEU A 93 -10.01 -10.03 10.97
N TYR A 94 -9.54 -9.45 12.08
CA TYR A 94 -9.10 -10.19 13.26
C TYR A 94 -10.19 -11.06 13.87
N ASP A 95 -11.46 -10.63 13.80
CA ASP A 95 -12.57 -11.31 14.45
C ASP A 95 -12.89 -12.66 13.78
N ASP A 96 -12.79 -12.72 12.45
CA ASP A 96 -13.28 -13.87 11.69
C ASP A 96 -12.15 -14.67 10.99
N HIS A 97 -10.91 -14.12 10.91
CA HIS A 97 -9.86 -14.71 10.08
C HIS A 97 -8.49 -14.81 10.79
N PRO A 98 -8.43 -15.33 12.04
CA PRO A 98 -7.19 -15.34 12.83
C PRO A 98 -6.04 -16.08 12.16
N GLN A 99 -6.32 -17.13 11.36
CA GLN A 99 -5.31 -17.94 10.68
C GLN A 99 -4.51 -17.12 9.65
N ILE A 100 -5.11 -16.09 9.03
CA ILE A 100 -4.42 -15.20 8.11
C ILE A 100 -3.29 -14.47 8.86
N PHE A 101 -3.58 -13.94 10.06
CA PHE A 101 -2.59 -13.25 10.88
C PHE A 101 -1.49 -14.17 11.42
N GLU A 102 -1.84 -15.42 11.76
CA GLU A 102 -0.83 -16.44 12.11
C GLU A 102 0.18 -16.61 10.97
N ARG A 103 -0.32 -16.67 9.73
CA ARG A 103 0.52 -16.82 8.54
C ARG A 103 1.36 -15.57 8.26
N ILE A 104 0.78 -14.38 8.40
CA ILE A 104 1.50 -13.09 8.24
C ILE A 104 2.64 -13.00 9.26
N ARG A 105 2.38 -13.33 10.54
CA ARG A 105 3.42 -13.34 11.59
C ARG A 105 4.53 -14.37 11.30
N ALA A 106 4.17 -15.57 10.85
CA ALA A 106 5.14 -16.60 10.48
C ALA A 106 6.05 -16.16 9.33
N ARG A 107 5.53 -15.39 8.38
CA ARG A 107 6.28 -14.80 7.27
C ARG A 107 7.06 -13.54 7.69
N LYS A 108 6.71 -12.92 8.81
CA LYS A 108 7.22 -11.61 9.25
C LYS A 108 6.89 -10.49 8.26
N ASP A 109 5.76 -10.60 7.58
CA ASP A 109 5.28 -9.57 6.68
C ASP A 109 4.74 -8.36 7.46
N GLU A 110 4.72 -7.21 6.83
CA GLU A 110 4.25 -5.96 7.43
C GLU A 110 2.72 -5.88 7.44
N LEU A 111 2.16 -5.32 8.52
CA LEU A 111 0.74 -4.94 8.62
C LEU A 111 0.58 -3.43 8.52
N VAL A 112 -0.31 -3.00 7.64
CA VAL A 112 -0.65 -1.60 7.37
C VAL A 112 -2.12 -1.37 7.73
N GLY A 113 -2.42 -0.31 8.47
CA GLY A 113 -3.80 0.05 8.81
C GLY A 113 -4.63 0.39 7.57
N HIS A 114 -5.84 -0.18 7.47
CA HIS A 114 -6.72 -0.03 6.31
C HIS A 114 -8.20 0.12 6.73
N GLY A 115 -8.47 0.99 7.70
CA GLY A 115 -9.81 1.15 8.23
C GLY A 115 -10.34 -0.10 8.96
N ARG A 116 -11.61 -0.03 9.41
CA ARG A 116 -12.29 -1.15 10.07
C ARG A 116 -12.80 -2.17 9.07
N THR A 117 -13.34 -1.69 7.98
CA THR A 117 -13.97 -2.45 6.89
C THR A 117 -13.96 -1.63 5.60
N ASN A 118 -13.96 -2.27 4.44
CA ASN A 118 -14.10 -1.58 3.16
C ASN A 118 -15.55 -1.15 2.84
N SER A 119 -16.47 -1.32 3.78
CA SER A 119 -17.84 -0.77 3.70
C SER A 119 -17.95 0.65 4.24
N GLU A 120 -16.90 1.20 4.84
CA GLU A 120 -16.83 2.57 5.35
C GLU A 120 -15.93 3.43 4.48
N ARG A 121 -16.38 4.66 4.19
CA ARG A 121 -15.56 5.68 3.51
C ARG A 121 -15.08 6.69 4.54
N GLN A 122 -13.80 6.66 4.83
CA GLN A 122 -13.17 7.54 5.79
C GLN A 122 -13.32 9.02 5.39
N GLY A 123 -13.15 9.36 4.12
CA GLY A 123 -13.26 10.72 3.63
C GLY A 123 -14.63 11.37 3.73
N ASP A 124 -15.69 10.58 3.99
CA ASP A 124 -17.07 11.08 4.16
C ASP A 124 -17.41 11.36 5.64
N LEU A 125 -16.47 11.10 6.56
CA LEU A 125 -16.69 11.26 8.01
C LEU A 125 -16.37 12.69 8.49
N TRP A 126 -17.03 13.09 9.56
CA TRP A 126 -16.63 14.27 10.33
C TRP A 126 -15.31 14.00 11.06
N GLU A 127 -14.51 15.05 11.30
CA GLU A 127 -13.19 14.93 11.93
C GLU A 127 -13.20 14.05 13.19
N ILE A 128 -14.20 14.24 14.06
CA ILE A 128 -14.29 13.48 15.32
C ILE A 128 -14.57 11.99 15.07
N ASP A 129 -15.34 11.65 14.05
CA ASP A 129 -15.67 10.26 13.73
C ASP A 129 -14.56 9.60 12.95
N GLU A 130 -13.88 10.34 12.07
CA GLU A 130 -12.68 9.87 11.39
C GLU A 130 -11.54 9.59 12.38
N ARG A 131 -11.31 10.48 13.35
CA ARG A 131 -10.37 10.25 14.45
C ARG A 131 -10.68 8.96 15.20
N ARG A 132 -11.93 8.76 15.60
CA ARG A 132 -12.35 7.52 16.28
C ARG A 132 -12.10 6.27 15.44
N LEU A 133 -12.37 6.35 14.13
CA LEU A 133 -12.08 5.23 13.22
C LEU A 133 -10.59 4.92 13.21
N ILE A 134 -9.72 5.91 13.08
CA ILE A 134 -8.26 5.74 13.09
C ILE A 134 -7.79 5.17 14.43
N ASP A 135 -8.29 5.71 15.55
CA ASP A 135 -7.93 5.25 16.90
C ASP A 135 -8.38 3.79 17.11
N ASP A 136 -9.63 3.43 16.74
CA ASP A 136 -10.16 2.07 16.84
C ASP A 136 -9.30 1.06 16.07
N VAL A 137 -8.88 1.40 14.86
CA VAL A 137 -8.01 0.55 14.03
C VAL A 137 -6.63 0.40 14.66
N THR A 138 -6.05 1.52 15.10
CA THR A 138 -4.72 1.57 15.72
C THR A 138 -4.68 0.75 17.01
N ASP A 139 -5.68 0.91 17.87
CA ASP A 139 -5.78 0.20 19.14
C ASP A 139 -6.07 -1.29 18.95
N THR A 140 -6.86 -1.65 17.94
CA THR A 140 -7.10 -3.05 17.60
C THR A 140 -5.82 -3.74 17.16
N ILE A 141 -5.08 -3.15 16.20
CA ILE A 141 -3.82 -3.71 15.73
C ILE A 141 -2.80 -3.76 16.87
N ARG A 142 -2.67 -2.69 17.65
CA ARG A 142 -1.78 -2.66 18.83
C ARG A 142 -2.09 -3.78 19.82
N ARG A 143 -3.36 -4.02 20.10
CA ARG A 143 -3.79 -5.08 21.03
C ARG A 143 -3.48 -6.48 20.48
N MET A 144 -3.64 -6.69 19.18
CA MET A 144 -3.46 -8.00 18.55
C MET A 144 -2.01 -8.33 18.21
N GLU A 145 -1.18 -7.31 17.92
CA GLU A 145 0.20 -7.48 17.45
C GLU A 145 1.26 -6.98 18.46
N GLY A 146 0.85 -6.34 19.54
CA GLY A 146 1.75 -5.78 20.54
C GLY A 146 2.34 -4.42 20.20
N ALA A 147 2.13 -3.93 18.97
CA ALA A 147 2.56 -2.61 18.50
C ALA A 147 1.54 -2.00 17.54
N PRO A 148 1.42 -0.65 17.47
CA PRO A 148 0.58 0.00 16.47
C PRO A 148 1.17 -0.17 15.07
N PRO A 149 0.34 -0.10 14.00
CA PRO A 149 0.86 -0.08 12.65
C PRO A 149 1.66 1.21 12.38
N ALA A 150 2.73 1.09 11.61
CA ALA A 150 3.54 2.26 11.25
C ALA A 150 2.92 3.05 10.08
N GLY A 151 2.16 2.39 9.22
CA GLY A 151 1.61 2.93 8.00
C GLY A 151 0.10 2.81 7.88
N TRP A 152 -0.44 3.67 7.02
CA TRP A 152 -1.85 3.73 6.67
C TRP A 152 -2.06 3.73 5.17
N MET A 153 -3.09 3.03 4.72
CA MET A 153 -3.70 3.13 3.41
C MET A 153 -5.21 3.11 3.58
N GLY A 154 -5.89 4.20 3.26
CA GLY A 154 -7.34 4.33 3.44
C GLY A 154 -8.13 3.38 2.53
N PRO A 155 -9.26 2.80 2.97
CA PRO A 155 -10.14 2.04 2.10
C PRO A 155 -10.52 2.84 0.86
N ALA A 156 -10.27 2.28 -0.33
CA ALA A 156 -10.46 2.94 -1.63
C ALA A 156 -9.65 4.25 -1.79
N ALA A 157 -8.53 4.42 -1.08
CA ALA A 157 -7.76 5.67 -0.98
C ALA A 157 -8.64 6.88 -0.62
N SER A 158 -9.68 6.65 0.18
CA SER A 158 -10.63 7.69 0.60
C SER A 158 -10.06 8.47 1.78
N GLU A 159 -9.74 9.74 1.54
CA GLU A 159 -9.30 10.66 2.57
C GLU A 159 -10.23 11.87 2.70
N SER A 160 -10.35 12.42 3.90
CA SER A 160 -10.79 13.79 4.11
C SER A 160 -9.62 14.77 3.94
N ASN A 161 -9.92 16.06 3.95
CA ASN A 161 -8.83 17.06 3.96
C ASN A 161 -7.94 16.99 5.21
N LEU A 162 -8.40 16.31 6.27
CA LEU A 162 -7.72 16.23 7.57
C LEU A 162 -7.07 14.87 7.84
N THR A 163 -7.30 13.87 7.00
CA THR A 163 -6.73 12.53 7.19
C THR A 163 -5.23 12.53 7.50
N PRO A 164 -4.36 13.25 6.74
CA PRO A 164 -2.93 13.26 7.06
C PRO A 164 -2.61 13.85 8.44
N ASP A 165 -3.39 14.85 8.89
CA ASP A 165 -3.21 15.44 10.22
C ASP A 165 -3.57 14.42 11.32
N LEU A 166 -4.73 13.77 11.16
CA LEU A 166 -5.24 12.77 12.11
C LEU A 166 -4.32 11.55 12.21
N LEU A 167 -3.82 11.07 11.07
CA LEU A 167 -2.85 9.98 11.03
C LEU A 167 -1.56 10.34 11.77
N LYS A 168 -1.02 11.55 11.52
CA LYS A 168 0.18 12.01 12.22
C LYS A 168 -0.05 12.11 13.72
N GLU A 169 -1.18 12.61 14.15
CA GLU A 169 -1.56 12.72 15.58
C GLU A 169 -1.75 11.36 16.23
N ALA A 170 -2.25 10.36 15.50
CA ALA A 170 -2.38 8.97 15.97
C ALA A 170 -1.04 8.21 15.99
N GLY A 171 0.06 8.83 15.52
CA GLY A 171 1.40 8.27 15.57
C GLY A 171 1.84 7.50 14.32
N TYR A 172 1.09 7.56 13.24
CA TYR A 172 1.52 6.99 11.96
C TYR A 172 2.76 7.68 11.42
N ARG A 173 3.63 6.91 10.81
CA ARG A 173 4.89 7.37 10.25
C ARG A 173 4.78 7.62 8.74
N TYR A 174 3.91 6.88 8.05
CA TYR A 174 3.69 7.04 6.63
C TYR A 174 2.24 6.76 6.22
N VAL A 175 1.90 7.29 5.05
CA VAL A 175 0.63 7.07 4.35
C VAL A 175 0.90 6.70 2.90
N MET A 176 0.00 5.92 2.27
CA MET A 176 0.14 5.46 0.89
C MET A 176 -0.98 5.96 -0.04
N ASP A 177 -1.83 6.88 0.42
CA ASP A 177 -3.01 7.34 -0.33
C ASP A 177 -2.70 8.38 -1.44
N TRP A 178 -1.43 8.83 -1.55
CA TRP A 178 -1.01 9.91 -2.45
C TRP A 178 -0.13 9.40 -3.60
N PRO A 179 -0.70 8.91 -4.72
CA PRO A 179 0.07 8.38 -5.86
C PRO A 179 0.64 9.51 -6.75
N ALA A 180 1.46 10.38 -6.15
CA ALA A 180 1.93 11.60 -6.79
C ALA A 180 3.37 11.51 -7.28
N ASP A 181 4.10 10.42 -6.95
CA ASP A 181 5.55 10.38 -7.13
C ASP A 181 6.09 8.94 -7.20
N ASP A 182 7.26 8.78 -7.80
CA ASP A 182 8.04 7.54 -7.77
C ASP A 182 9.08 7.51 -6.64
N GLN A 183 9.15 8.58 -5.83
CA GLN A 183 9.97 8.67 -4.62
C GLN A 183 9.11 9.04 -3.42
N PRO A 184 9.49 8.62 -2.20
CA PRO A 184 8.84 9.13 -1.00
C PRO A 184 9.00 10.65 -0.87
N PHE A 185 8.00 11.30 -0.27
CA PHE A 185 8.04 12.74 -0.01
C PHE A 185 7.27 13.08 1.27
N TRP A 186 7.61 14.23 1.88
CA TRP A 186 6.98 14.66 3.12
C TRP A 186 5.70 15.45 2.87
N LEU A 187 4.62 15.05 3.51
CA LEU A 187 3.39 15.80 3.62
C LEU A 187 3.45 16.72 4.84
N LYS A 188 3.03 17.96 4.65
CA LYS A 188 2.82 18.95 5.74
C LYS A 188 1.56 18.58 6.50
N THR A 189 1.68 18.43 7.82
CA THR A 189 0.55 18.25 8.72
C THR A 189 0.64 19.23 9.88
N ARG A 190 -0.45 19.45 10.59
CA ARG A 190 -0.50 20.35 11.75
C ARG A 190 0.37 19.87 12.93
N SER A 191 0.78 18.60 12.94
CA SER A 191 1.59 17.99 14.01
C SER A 191 2.98 17.54 13.54
N GLY A 192 3.48 18.11 12.42
CA GLY A 192 4.78 17.78 11.84
C GLY A 192 4.67 16.93 10.58
N PRO A 193 5.80 16.55 9.97
CA PRO A 193 5.81 15.87 8.68
C PRO A 193 5.30 14.43 8.79
N LEU A 194 4.51 14.01 7.79
CA LEU A 194 4.09 12.62 7.56
C LEU A 194 4.68 12.17 6.22
N LEU A 195 5.29 10.99 6.16
CA LEU A 195 5.86 10.50 4.91
C LEU A 195 4.77 9.95 3.99
N SER A 196 4.77 10.36 2.72
CA SER A 196 4.04 9.65 1.66
C SER A 196 4.98 8.62 1.04
N VAL A 197 4.60 7.35 1.05
CA VAL A 197 5.31 6.26 0.38
C VAL A 197 4.57 5.92 -0.91
N PRO A 198 5.27 5.83 -2.06
CA PRO A 198 4.62 5.56 -3.34
C PRO A 198 3.77 4.29 -3.33
N TYR A 199 2.51 4.43 -3.74
CA TYR A 199 1.56 3.34 -3.93
C TYR A 199 0.78 3.59 -5.23
N PRO A 200 0.63 2.61 -6.12
CA PRO A 200 0.19 2.88 -7.47
C PRO A 200 -1.33 3.06 -7.58
N ALA A 201 -1.76 4.07 -8.32
CA ALA A 201 -3.13 4.18 -8.79
C ALA A 201 -3.39 3.21 -9.96
N GLU A 202 -2.39 3.00 -10.83
CA GLU A 202 -2.54 2.24 -12.07
C GLU A 202 -2.07 0.80 -11.98
N LEU A 203 -0.90 0.55 -11.38
CA LEU A 203 -0.36 -0.80 -11.18
C LEU A 203 -1.04 -1.50 -9.99
N ASN A 204 -2.36 -1.53 -10.08
CA ASN A 204 -3.30 -2.01 -9.10
C ASN A 204 -4.29 -2.95 -9.81
N ASP A 205 -4.37 -4.21 -9.39
CA ASP A 205 -5.19 -5.23 -10.04
C ASP A 205 -6.69 -4.92 -9.99
N SER A 206 -7.16 -4.20 -8.97
CA SER A 206 -8.54 -3.72 -8.92
C SER A 206 -8.78 -2.63 -9.98
N ALA A 207 -7.88 -1.64 -10.09
CA ALA A 207 -7.99 -0.61 -11.11
C ALA A 207 -7.89 -1.19 -12.53
N SER A 208 -6.93 -2.07 -12.76
CA SER A 208 -6.70 -2.69 -14.08
C SER A 208 -7.83 -3.66 -14.44
N ILE A 209 -8.03 -4.71 -13.64
CA ILE A 209 -8.88 -5.85 -14.03
C ILE A 209 -10.36 -5.55 -13.81
N ILE A 210 -10.71 -4.86 -12.71
CA ILE A 210 -12.12 -4.61 -12.40
C ILE A 210 -12.62 -3.36 -13.10
N HIS A 211 -11.86 -2.25 -13.03
CA HIS A 211 -12.32 -0.98 -13.57
C HIS A 211 -12.04 -0.84 -15.07
N ARG A 212 -10.81 -1.03 -15.52
CA ARG A 212 -10.44 -0.93 -16.95
C ARG A 212 -10.80 -2.16 -17.78
N LYS A 213 -11.15 -3.30 -17.13
CA LYS A 213 -11.49 -4.57 -17.78
C LYS A 213 -10.31 -5.25 -18.46
N ASP A 214 -9.09 -4.96 -18.03
CA ASP A 214 -7.90 -5.67 -18.47
C ASP A 214 -7.99 -7.14 -18.02
N ASN A 215 -7.30 -8.03 -18.71
CA ASN A 215 -7.18 -9.40 -18.23
C ASN A 215 -5.91 -9.60 -17.37
N GLY A 216 -5.77 -10.77 -16.74
CA GLY A 216 -4.65 -11.03 -15.85
C GLY A 216 -3.29 -11.06 -16.56
N ARG A 217 -3.25 -11.28 -17.88
CA ARG A 217 -2.01 -11.20 -18.67
C ARG A 217 -1.61 -9.75 -18.89
N ASP A 218 -2.56 -8.88 -19.20
CA ASP A 218 -2.30 -7.46 -19.43
C ASP A 218 -1.74 -6.83 -18.14
N PHE A 219 -2.35 -7.11 -16.99
CA PHE A 219 -1.83 -6.66 -15.70
C PHE A 219 -0.41 -7.18 -15.39
N ALA A 220 -0.14 -8.45 -15.70
CA ALA A 220 1.19 -9.02 -15.55
C ALA A 220 2.22 -8.36 -16.49
N SER A 221 1.82 -8.04 -17.74
CA SER A 221 2.67 -7.30 -18.68
C SER A 221 2.96 -5.89 -18.16
N MET A 222 1.97 -5.20 -17.59
CA MET A 222 2.21 -3.89 -16.94
C MET A 222 3.26 -3.98 -15.82
N ILE A 223 3.25 -5.06 -15.02
CA ILE A 223 4.28 -5.26 -13.97
C ILE A 223 5.66 -5.41 -14.59
N VAL A 224 5.80 -6.19 -15.65
CA VAL A 224 7.07 -6.41 -16.36
C VAL A 224 7.58 -5.12 -16.98
N ASP A 225 6.74 -4.45 -17.76
CA ASP A 225 7.09 -3.21 -18.45
C ASP A 225 7.48 -2.10 -17.48
N GLN A 226 6.72 -1.95 -16.37
CA GLN A 226 7.04 -0.98 -15.31
C GLN A 226 8.38 -1.33 -14.64
N PHE A 227 8.63 -2.60 -14.36
CA PHE A 227 9.85 -3.04 -13.71
C PHE A 227 11.08 -2.79 -14.59
N ASP A 228 11.01 -3.20 -15.86
CA ASP A 228 12.11 -3.06 -16.81
C ASP A 228 12.46 -1.58 -17.03
N GLU A 229 11.45 -0.73 -17.23
CA GLU A 229 11.65 0.72 -17.38
C GLU A 229 12.21 1.36 -16.11
N MET A 230 11.66 1.02 -14.92
CA MET A 230 12.14 1.61 -13.66
C MET A 230 13.55 1.14 -13.29
N ILE A 231 13.99 -0.05 -13.68
CA ILE A 231 15.38 -0.49 -13.52
C ILE A 231 16.32 0.43 -14.30
N GLU A 232 16.00 0.76 -15.54
CA GLU A 232 16.78 1.68 -16.36
C GLU A 232 16.77 3.11 -15.78
N LEU A 233 15.60 3.65 -15.48
CA LEU A 233 15.44 4.99 -14.91
C LEU A 233 16.12 5.12 -13.55
N SER A 234 16.19 4.04 -12.77
CA SER A 234 16.83 4.02 -11.46
C SER A 234 18.36 4.27 -11.52
N THR A 235 18.98 4.24 -12.70
CA THR A 235 20.38 4.65 -12.86
C THR A 235 20.58 6.12 -12.52
N ALA A 236 19.60 6.96 -12.86
CA ALA A 236 19.65 8.40 -12.63
C ALA A 236 19.13 8.82 -11.26
N GLN A 237 18.09 8.12 -10.76
CA GLN A 237 17.38 8.48 -9.54
C GLN A 237 16.99 7.22 -8.75
N PRO A 238 17.07 7.19 -7.40
CA PRO A 238 16.51 6.09 -6.62
C PRO A 238 14.98 6.13 -6.72
N LEU A 239 14.36 4.98 -7.02
CA LEU A 239 12.92 4.88 -7.26
C LEU A 239 12.27 3.86 -6.33
N VAL A 240 10.95 3.95 -6.20
CA VAL A 240 10.09 2.98 -5.52
C VAL A 240 9.06 2.46 -6.51
N MET A 241 9.07 1.15 -6.71
CA MET A 241 8.01 0.43 -7.42
C MET A 241 7.15 -0.30 -6.40
N THR A 242 5.86 -0.03 -6.39
CA THR A 242 4.90 -0.80 -5.59
C THR A 242 3.87 -1.43 -6.49
N ILE A 243 3.50 -2.69 -6.23
CA ILE A 243 2.36 -3.35 -6.86
C ILE A 243 1.25 -3.55 -5.84
N SER A 244 0.02 -3.24 -6.23
CA SER A 244 -1.17 -3.39 -5.39
C SER A 244 -1.99 -4.58 -5.84
N LEU A 245 -2.22 -5.52 -4.92
CA LEU A 245 -2.88 -6.80 -5.18
C LEU A 245 -4.09 -7.00 -4.27
N HIS A 246 -5.22 -7.42 -4.84
CA HIS A 246 -6.40 -7.83 -4.08
C HIS A 246 -6.57 -9.35 -4.17
N ALA A 247 -6.55 -10.02 -3.03
CA ALA A 247 -6.55 -11.48 -2.96
C ALA A 247 -7.74 -12.13 -3.70
N PHE A 248 -8.91 -11.48 -3.73
CA PHE A 248 -10.08 -11.97 -4.46
C PHE A 248 -10.00 -11.73 -5.98
N VAL A 249 -9.15 -10.82 -6.43
CA VAL A 249 -8.91 -10.50 -7.85
C VAL A 249 -7.80 -11.37 -8.41
N ILE A 250 -6.56 -11.10 -7.98
CA ILE A 250 -5.37 -11.74 -8.55
C ILE A 250 -5.15 -13.17 -8.04
N GLY A 251 -5.70 -13.54 -6.87
CA GLY A 251 -5.63 -14.89 -6.31
C GLY A 251 -6.43 -15.95 -7.06
N GLN A 252 -7.19 -15.56 -8.10
CA GLN A 252 -7.86 -16.50 -9.03
C GLN A 252 -6.83 -17.28 -9.84
N PRO A 253 -6.95 -18.61 -10.03
CA PRO A 253 -5.92 -19.44 -10.67
C PRO A 253 -5.44 -18.94 -12.03
N HIS A 254 -6.40 -18.51 -12.87
CA HIS A 254 -6.10 -18.03 -14.22
C HIS A 254 -5.33 -16.71 -14.25
N ARG A 255 -5.45 -15.88 -13.19
CA ARG A 255 -4.71 -14.61 -13.03
C ARG A 255 -3.39 -14.81 -12.28
N LEU A 256 -3.41 -15.63 -11.23
CA LEU A 256 -2.24 -15.95 -10.43
C LEU A 256 -1.10 -16.53 -11.28
N ARG A 257 -1.43 -17.34 -12.30
CA ARG A 257 -0.44 -17.86 -13.24
C ARG A 257 0.38 -16.75 -13.89
N HIS A 258 -0.28 -15.69 -14.32
CA HIS A 258 0.39 -14.56 -14.99
C HIS A 258 1.17 -13.69 -14.00
N LEU A 259 0.62 -13.43 -12.80
CA LEU A 259 1.36 -12.77 -11.73
C LEU A 259 2.65 -13.52 -11.39
N ARG A 260 2.59 -14.85 -11.27
CA ARG A 260 3.78 -15.70 -11.05
C ARG A 260 4.85 -15.46 -12.11
N GLN A 261 4.47 -15.44 -13.38
CA GLN A 261 5.39 -15.20 -14.49
C GLN A 261 6.03 -13.81 -14.40
N ALA A 262 5.25 -12.79 -14.11
CA ALA A 262 5.76 -11.42 -13.95
C ALA A 262 6.73 -11.30 -12.78
N LEU A 263 6.38 -11.83 -11.60
CA LEU A 263 7.28 -11.80 -10.44
C LEU A 263 8.55 -12.63 -10.65
N GLN A 264 8.45 -13.77 -11.35
CA GLN A 264 9.63 -14.55 -11.75
C GLN A 264 10.55 -13.75 -12.67
N HIS A 265 10.01 -13.02 -13.64
CA HIS A 265 10.78 -12.12 -14.49
C HIS A 265 11.54 -11.08 -13.63
N CYS A 266 10.85 -10.41 -12.72
CA CYS A 266 11.47 -9.39 -11.87
C CYS A 266 12.62 -9.96 -11.01
N VAL A 267 12.43 -11.12 -10.34
CA VAL A 267 13.48 -11.71 -9.50
C VAL A 267 14.63 -12.33 -10.28
N GLN A 268 14.40 -12.75 -11.52
CA GLN A 268 15.40 -13.36 -12.41
C GLN A 268 16.03 -12.36 -13.37
N HIS A 269 15.62 -11.09 -13.32
CA HIS A 269 16.16 -10.05 -14.19
C HIS A 269 17.68 -9.91 -14.00
N PRO A 270 18.50 -9.72 -15.07
CA PRO A 270 19.95 -9.57 -14.96
C PRO A 270 20.38 -8.49 -13.96
N GLU A 271 19.63 -7.41 -13.88
CA GLU A 271 19.86 -6.27 -12.97
C GLU A 271 19.13 -6.40 -11.62
N ALA A 272 18.53 -7.55 -11.29
CA ALA A 272 17.83 -7.74 -10.00
C ALA A 272 18.73 -7.48 -8.78
N GLY A 273 20.06 -7.53 -8.97
CA GLY A 273 21.05 -7.12 -7.98
C GLY A 273 20.93 -5.66 -7.54
N ARG A 274 20.29 -4.78 -8.33
CA ARG A 274 20.04 -3.36 -8.01
C ARG A 274 18.74 -3.12 -7.24
N VAL A 275 17.91 -4.16 -7.07
CA VAL A 275 16.62 -4.09 -6.40
C VAL A 275 16.76 -4.32 -4.91
N TRP A 276 16.09 -3.51 -4.13
CA TRP A 276 15.83 -3.71 -2.72
C TRP A 276 14.40 -4.23 -2.55
N TRP A 277 14.26 -5.56 -2.41
CA TRP A 277 13.00 -6.21 -2.11
C TRP A 277 12.63 -5.88 -0.67
N THR A 278 11.58 -5.08 -0.46
CA THR A 278 11.36 -4.42 0.81
C THR A 278 9.87 -4.20 1.13
N THR A 279 9.61 -3.52 2.24
CA THR A 279 8.28 -3.12 2.68
C THR A 279 8.19 -1.61 2.87
N PRO A 280 6.98 -1.02 2.86
CA PRO A 280 6.79 0.41 3.09
C PRO A 280 7.37 0.92 4.42
N SER A 281 7.30 0.13 5.51
CA SER A 281 7.93 0.51 6.79
C SER A 281 9.45 0.64 6.69
N ALA A 282 10.10 -0.29 5.99
CA ALA A 282 11.55 -0.23 5.82
C ALA A 282 11.97 0.98 4.98
N ILE A 283 11.16 1.36 3.97
CA ILE A 283 11.34 2.61 3.23
C ILE A 283 11.18 3.82 4.17
N ALA A 284 10.15 3.80 5.01
CA ALA A 284 9.94 4.87 5.97
C ALA A 284 11.11 4.97 6.97
N ASP A 285 11.60 3.86 7.51
CA ASP A 285 12.78 3.83 8.38
C ASP A 285 13.99 4.48 7.74
N PHE A 286 14.25 4.11 6.48
CA PHE A 286 15.33 4.73 5.71
C PHE A 286 15.13 6.24 5.56
N CYS A 287 13.93 6.69 5.15
CA CYS A 287 13.64 8.11 4.93
C CYS A 287 13.77 8.95 6.21
N TYR A 288 13.29 8.43 7.34
CA TYR A 288 13.41 9.10 8.64
C TYR A 288 14.87 9.21 9.14
N ALA A 289 15.75 8.34 8.68
CA ALA A 289 17.16 8.36 9.01
C ALA A 289 17.99 9.31 8.11
N GLN A 290 17.40 9.83 7.01
CA GLN A 290 18.12 10.73 6.11
C GLN A 290 18.24 12.14 6.66
N PRO A 291 19.33 12.86 6.32
CA PRO A 291 19.41 14.28 6.58
C PRO A 291 18.25 15.07 5.95
N PRO A 292 17.82 16.18 6.57
CA PRO A 292 16.83 17.07 5.95
C PRO A 292 17.26 17.49 4.54
N GLY A 293 16.28 17.53 3.63
CA GLY A 293 16.47 17.93 2.23
C GLY A 293 16.85 16.79 1.27
N ILE A 294 17.19 15.58 1.74
CA ILE A 294 17.41 14.42 0.87
C ILE A 294 16.06 13.92 0.33
N ILE A 295 15.09 13.72 1.21
CA ILE A 295 13.73 13.36 0.80
C ILE A 295 12.93 14.63 0.57
N PRO A 296 12.22 14.79 -0.57
CA PRO A 296 11.48 16.00 -0.91
C PRO A 296 10.46 16.43 0.15
N GLY A 297 10.32 17.74 0.35
CA GLY A 297 9.43 18.34 1.35
C GLY A 297 10.15 18.68 2.66
N GLU A 298 9.39 19.09 3.66
CA GLU A 298 9.92 19.44 4.98
C GLU A 298 10.02 18.16 5.83
N GLY A 299 11.20 17.56 5.86
CA GLY A 299 11.51 16.36 6.65
C GLY A 299 11.44 16.57 8.16
N PRO A 300 11.64 15.50 8.94
CA PRO A 300 11.57 15.57 10.39
C PRO A 300 12.53 16.62 10.95
N SER A 301 12.04 17.34 11.98
CA SER A 301 12.84 18.33 12.71
C SER A 301 14.12 17.69 13.26
N SER A 302 15.21 18.44 13.26
CA SER A 302 16.47 18.07 13.91
C SER A 302 16.40 18.07 15.46
N ASP A 303 15.24 18.33 16.07
CA ASP A 303 15.05 18.32 17.52
C ASP A 303 15.11 16.87 18.05
N PRO A 304 16.16 16.52 18.85
CA PRO A 304 16.33 15.17 19.38
C PRO A 304 15.17 14.69 20.26
N ARG A 305 14.32 15.60 20.74
CA ARG A 305 13.18 15.28 21.61
C ARG A 305 11.96 14.75 20.83
N GLN A 306 12.03 14.76 19.50
CA GLN A 306 10.98 14.28 18.61
C GLN A 306 11.36 12.99 17.83
N ARG A 307 12.47 12.36 18.21
CA ARG A 307 12.94 11.08 17.62
C ARG A 307 12.53 9.89 18.47
#